data_2fb89e45244ee70cc20d90b7862b9372
#
_entry.id   2fb89e45244ee70cc20d90b7862b9372
#
_cell.length_a   1.000
_cell.length_b   1.000
_cell.length_c   1.000
_cell.angle_alpha   90.00
_cell.angle_beta   90.00
_cell.angle_gamma   90.00
#
_symmetry.space_group_name_H-M   'P 1'
#
loop_
_entity.id
_entity.type
_entity.pdbx_description
1 polymer ?
#
loop_
_entity_poly.entity_id
_entity_poly.type
_entity_poly.pdbx_seq_one_letter_code
_entity_poly.pdbx_strand_id
1 'polypeptide(L)'
;MLIVTSLQKFHHLQAETLRATHLKKLREKRIVFIVDEAHRSTFGDMLLNIKTTLPDALLFGFTGTPIHDENQKLHATTATIFGNELHRYSIADGIRDGNVLGFDPEMVETFRASDVRKSVALEQAKAIDEQDAFSDPKKEKVFLKFMDKAQVPMAGVRHDDNSYDRGIEDYLPMSQYDQHQHRKAVAADIIENWGHLSRNSTFHAILATHSIPEAIEYFRIFRDNYPHLNVTALFDPNIDNTGEQQLAKEDGLIEVLEHYNAMFDRNFTMPTHAAFKRDIAARLAHKAPYNTPTFTNDEQIDLLIVVDQMLTGFDSKWLNTLYLDKVIAYENIIQAFSRTNRVFGPEKPFGSIRYYRKPHTMQRNIDAAVKLYSGDKPFGLFVDHLDEHLLQINQCFAVIKRLFAGTVSYTHLRAHETKA
;
A
#
# COMPACT_ATOMS: atom_id res chain seq x y z
N MET A 1 23.49 12.26 28.36
CA MET A 1 23.52 10.80 28.10
C MET A 1 22.43 10.50 27.10
N LEU A 2 22.74 9.82 25.99
CA LEU A 2 21.77 9.35 24.98
C LEU A 2 21.48 7.86 25.25
N ILE A 3 20.20 7.48 25.22
CA ILE A 3 19.78 6.09 25.34
C ILE A 3 18.88 5.79 24.14
N VAL A 4 19.18 4.73 23.39
CA VAL A 4 18.37 4.22 22.30
C VAL A 4 17.69 2.94 22.78
N THR A 5 16.35 2.90 22.70
CA THR A 5 15.56 1.74 23.14
C THR A 5 14.27 1.63 22.35
N SER A 6 13.57 0.47 22.41
CA SER A 6 12.21 0.37 21.90
C SER A 6 11.21 0.82 22.96
N LEU A 7 10.05 1.37 22.54
CA LEU A 7 8.98 1.74 23.45
C LEU A 7 8.47 0.54 24.28
N GLN A 8 8.42 -0.66 23.68
CA GLN A 8 8.03 -1.88 24.39
C GLN A 8 8.98 -2.19 25.55
N LYS A 9 10.29 -2.05 25.35
CA LYS A 9 11.26 -2.23 26.44
C LYS A 9 11.13 -1.15 27.50
N PHE A 10 10.83 0.08 27.08
CA PHE A 10 10.64 1.19 28.03
C PHE A 10 9.33 1.06 28.81
N HIS A 11 8.29 0.48 28.22
CA HIS A 11 7.01 0.22 28.93
C HIS A 11 7.17 -0.69 30.14
N HIS A 12 8.14 -1.62 30.13
CA HIS A 12 8.47 -2.44 31.31
C HIS A 12 9.11 -1.65 32.46
N LEU A 13 9.48 -0.38 32.24
CA LEU A 13 9.92 0.56 33.27
C LEU A 13 8.73 1.29 33.90
N GLN A 14 7.65 0.58 34.19
CA GLN A 14 6.48 1.14 34.91
C GLN A 14 6.87 1.54 36.33
N ALA A 15 6.13 2.52 36.87
CA ALA A 15 6.37 3.01 38.21
C ALA A 15 6.33 1.90 39.28
N GLU A 16 5.60 0.81 39.02
CA GLU A 16 5.48 -0.36 39.89
C GLU A 16 6.73 -1.27 39.88
N THR A 17 7.54 -1.24 38.82
CA THR A 17 8.77 -2.05 38.68
C THR A 17 10.02 -1.28 39.07
N LEU A 18 9.97 0.06 39.07
CA LEU A 18 11.09 0.91 39.49
C LEU A 18 11.09 1.09 41.01
N ARG A 19 12.23 0.83 41.68
CA ARG A 19 12.43 1.24 43.07
C ARG A 19 12.16 2.75 43.19
N ALA A 20 11.41 3.15 44.22
CA ALA A 20 11.04 4.56 44.44
C ALA A 20 12.21 5.54 44.40
N THR A 21 13.39 5.07 44.84
CA THR A 21 14.65 5.84 44.79
C THR A 21 15.15 6.11 43.38
N HIS A 22 14.97 5.17 42.46
CA HIS A 22 15.36 5.32 41.05
C HIS A 22 14.41 6.25 40.33
N LEU A 23 13.11 6.12 40.57
CA LEU A 23 12.09 6.98 40.01
C LEU A 23 12.29 8.44 40.41
N LYS A 24 12.60 8.70 41.71
CA LYS A 24 12.92 10.02 42.21
C LYS A 24 14.12 10.64 41.48
N LYS A 25 15.22 9.87 41.31
CA LYS A 25 16.41 10.32 40.58
C LYS A 25 16.14 10.59 39.09
N LEU A 26 15.19 9.87 38.48
CA LEU A 26 14.79 10.13 37.07
C LEU A 26 13.96 11.41 36.98
N ARG A 27 13.03 11.64 37.91
CA ARG A 27 12.19 12.86 37.96
C ARG A 27 13.01 14.14 38.21
N GLU A 28 14.16 14.05 38.85
CA GLU A 28 15.09 15.18 39.05
C GLU A 28 15.88 15.55 37.77
N LYS A 29 15.79 14.72 36.71
CA LYS A 29 16.51 14.96 35.45
C LYS A 29 15.57 15.55 34.40
N ARG A 30 16.09 16.47 33.59
CA ARG A 30 15.41 16.93 32.39
C ARG A 30 15.50 15.83 31.33
N ILE A 31 14.40 15.13 31.09
CA ILE A 31 14.29 14.02 30.16
C ILE A 31 13.58 14.50 28.90
N VAL A 32 14.13 14.13 27.74
CA VAL A 32 13.54 14.38 26.43
C VAL A 32 13.39 13.04 25.73
N PHE A 33 12.18 12.74 25.30
CA PHE A 33 11.89 11.59 24.45
C PHE A 33 11.77 12.06 23.01
N ILE A 34 12.50 11.41 22.12
CA ILE A 34 12.35 11.52 20.67
C ILE A 34 11.76 10.20 20.21
N VAL A 35 10.52 10.24 19.72
CA VAL A 35 9.76 9.05 19.33
C VAL A 35 9.64 9.05 17.81
N ASP A 36 10.25 8.08 17.17
CA ASP A 36 10.09 7.83 15.75
C ASP A 36 8.85 6.95 15.48
N GLU A 37 8.29 7.05 14.28
CA GLU A 37 7.04 6.36 13.89
C GLU A 37 5.88 6.63 14.88
N ALA A 38 5.71 7.89 15.26
CA ALA A 38 4.79 8.34 16.31
C ALA A 38 3.29 8.05 16.03
N HIS A 39 2.97 7.63 14.80
CA HIS A 39 1.62 7.22 14.37
C HIS A 39 1.20 5.82 14.84
N ARG A 40 2.12 4.98 15.32
CA ARG A 40 1.77 3.60 15.70
C ARG A 40 0.78 3.59 16.86
N SER A 41 -0.42 3.07 16.63
CA SER A 41 -1.56 3.08 17.55
C SER A 41 -1.28 2.42 18.92
N THR A 42 -0.33 1.47 18.96
CA THR A 42 0.13 0.82 20.20
C THR A 42 0.85 1.76 21.16
N PHE A 43 1.19 2.97 20.72
CA PHE A 43 1.95 3.91 21.52
C PHE A 43 1.09 4.82 22.41
N GLY A 44 -0.22 4.99 22.11
CA GLY A 44 -1.09 5.89 22.86
C GLY A 44 -1.07 5.61 24.36
N ASP A 45 -1.42 4.40 24.77
CA ASP A 45 -1.48 4.01 26.19
C ASP A 45 -0.08 3.97 26.82
N MET A 46 0.92 3.51 26.06
CA MET A 46 2.30 3.47 26.53
C MET A 46 2.87 4.86 26.77
N LEU A 47 2.58 5.82 25.91
CA LEU A 47 3.03 7.20 26.02
C LEU A 47 2.26 7.94 27.13
N LEU A 48 1.00 7.66 27.32
CA LEU A 48 0.22 8.15 28.47
C LEU A 48 0.82 7.66 29.79
N ASN A 49 1.21 6.39 29.87
CA ASN A 49 1.90 5.82 31.02
C ASN A 49 3.27 6.49 31.28
N ILE A 50 4.02 6.80 30.21
CA ILE A 50 5.28 7.54 30.32
C ILE A 50 5.03 8.94 30.87
N LYS A 51 4.05 9.66 30.35
CA LYS A 51 3.66 11.00 30.85
C LYS A 51 3.22 10.99 32.32
N THR A 52 2.48 9.95 32.73
CA THR A 52 2.08 9.77 34.11
C THR A 52 3.25 9.49 35.04
N THR A 53 4.21 8.68 34.56
CA THR A 53 5.40 8.30 35.33
C THR A 53 6.41 9.44 35.41
N LEU A 54 6.58 10.19 34.33
CA LEU A 54 7.55 11.29 34.17
C LEU A 54 6.84 12.54 33.64
N PRO A 55 6.08 13.25 34.46
CA PRO A 55 5.20 14.34 34.01
C PRO A 55 5.97 15.55 33.43
N ASP A 56 7.20 15.77 33.85
CA ASP A 56 8.06 16.86 33.37
C ASP A 56 8.89 16.52 32.15
N ALA A 57 8.73 15.31 31.60
CA ALA A 57 9.45 14.90 30.38
C ALA A 57 8.87 15.56 29.14
N LEU A 58 9.76 16.02 28.25
CA LEU A 58 9.37 16.53 26.93
C LEU A 58 9.29 15.38 25.93
N LEU A 59 8.21 15.35 25.15
CA LEU A 59 7.98 14.35 24.13
C LEU A 59 7.91 15.02 22.76
N PHE A 60 8.76 14.57 21.84
CA PHE A 60 8.75 14.94 20.42
C PHE A 60 8.46 13.71 19.59
N GLY A 61 7.38 13.77 18.81
CA GLY A 61 6.99 12.70 17.88
C GLY A 61 7.39 13.04 16.44
N PHE A 62 8.00 12.09 15.74
CA PHE A 62 8.31 12.16 14.32
C PHE A 62 7.50 11.09 13.60
N THR A 63 6.86 11.45 12.50
CA THR A 63 6.09 10.51 11.68
C THR A 63 5.91 11.04 10.27
N GLY A 64 5.99 10.15 9.28
CA GLY A 64 5.63 10.45 7.89
C GLY A 64 4.13 10.36 7.63
N THR A 65 3.36 9.74 8.54
CA THR A 65 1.92 9.49 8.39
C THR A 65 1.20 9.76 9.73
N PRO A 66 0.98 11.03 10.11
CA PRO A 66 0.29 11.37 11.35
C PRO A 66 -1.14 10.79 11.39
N ILE A 67 -1.61 10.46 12.59
CA ILE A 67 -3.00 10.06 12.81
C ILE A 67 -3.82 11.35 12.95
N HIS A 68 -4.77 11.52 12.04
CA HIS A 68 -5.79 12.56 12.04
C HIS A 68 -7.13 12.00 12.52
N ASP A 69 -8.15 12.86 12.65
CA ASP A 69 -9.48 12.43 13.07
C ASP A 69 -10.11 11.42 12.09
N GLU A 70 -9.82 11.54 10.79
CA GLU A 70 -10.35 10.70 9.71
C GLU A 70 -9.83 9.26 9.76
N ASN A 71 -8.60 9.03 10.25
CA ASN A 71 -7.99 7.71 10.33
C ASN A 71 -7.77 7.21 11.76
N GLN A 72 -8.43 7.84 12.73
CA GLN A 72 -8.33 7.50 14.14
C GLN A 72 -8.86 6.07 14.42
N LYS A 73 -8.02 5.21 14.97
CA LYS A 73 -8.37 3.84 15.36
C LYS A 73 -8.67 3.67 16.85
N LEU A 74 -8.03 4.49 17.68
CA LEU A 74 -8.15 4.49 19.15
C LEU A 74 -8.24 5.95 19.58
N HIS A 75 -9.33 6.44 20.00
CA HIS A 75 -9.67 7.77 20.58
C HIS A 75 -8.52 8.79 20.84
N ALA A 76 -7.39 8.67 20.10
CA ALA A 76 -6.22 9.52 20.22
C ALA A 76 -5.60 9.80 18.87
N THR A 77 -5.43 11.07 18.53
CA THR A 77 -4.66 11.52 17.36
C THR A 77 -3.21 11.76 17.74
N THR A 78 -2.34 11.91 16.74
CA THR A 78 -0.94 12.29 17.00
C THR A 78 -0.87 13.62 17.78
N ALA A 79 -1.74 14.56 17.50
CA ALA A 79 -1.82 15.86 18.17
C ALA A 79 -2.25 15.74 19.65
N THR A 80 -3.17 14.82 20.00
CA THR A 80 -3.58 14.63 21.40
C THR A 80 -2.45 14.07 22.27
N ILE A 81 -1.53 13.33 21.67
CA ILE A 81 -0.40 12.71 22.39
C ILE A 81 0.80 13.65 22.48
N PHE A 82 1.19 14.26 21.37
CA PHE A 82 2.43 15.04 21.26
C PHE A 82 2.20 16.56 21.33
N GLY A 83 0.97 17.04 21.18
CA GLY A 83 0.64 18.45 21.04
C GLY A 83 0.60 18.91 19.58
N ASN A 84 0.64 20.23 19.38
CA ASN A 84 0.54 20.81 18.05
C ASN A 84 1.72 20.42 17.17
N GLU A 85 1.45 20.31 15.86
CA GLU A 85 2.47 20.10 14.85
C GLU A 85 3.45 21.29 14.83
N LEU A 86 4.74 20.99 14.99
CA LEU A 86 5.81 22.00 15.02
C LEU A 86 6.38 22.28 13.63
N HIS A 87 6.43 21.26 12.79
CA HIS A 87 6.98 21.31 11.45
C HIS A 87 6.36 20.23 10.58
N ARG A 88 6.06 20.56 9.32
CA ARG A 88 5.58 19.63 8.29
C ARG A 88 6.49 19.70 7.06
N TYR A 89 6.90 18.52 6.62
CA TYR A 89 7.51 18.30 5.32
C TYR A 89 6.79 17.12 4.68
N SER A 90 5.86 17.43 3.77
CA SER A 90 4.98 16.43 3.18
C SER A 90 5.69 15.60 2.12
N ILE A 91 5.11 14.46 1.75
CA ILE A 91 5.61 13.64 0.63
C ILE A 91 5.61 14.45 -0.67
N ALA A 92 4.62 15.33 -0.88
CA ALA A 92 4.55 16.24 -2.02
C ALA A 92 5.74 17.24 -2.04
N ASP A 93 6.15 17.74 -0.87
CA ASP A 93 7.35 18.58 -0.76
C ASP A 93 8.60 17.78 -1.11
N GLY A 94 8.70 16.53 -0.63
CA GLY A 94 9.82 15.64 -0.94
C GLY A 94 9.96 15.32 -2.43
N ILE A 95 8.84 15.14 -3.13
CA ILE A 95 8.82 14.91 -4.58
C ILE A 95 9.23 16.18 -5.33
N ARG A 96 8.63 17.33 -4.98
CA ARG A 96 8.99 18.63 -5.57
C ARG A 96 10.49 18.95 -5.43
N ASP A 97 11.05 18.65 -4.28
CA ASP A 97 12.46 18.92 -3.97
C ASP A 97 13.40 17.83 -4.53
N GLY A 98 12.86 16.79 -5.19
CA GLY A 98 13.64 15.71 -5.79
C GLY A 98 14.26 14.73 -4.77
N ASN A 99 13.81 14.75 -3.53
CA ASN A 99 14.30 13.85 -2.47
C ASN A 99 13.70 12.45 -2.57
N VAL A 100 12.51 12.33 -3.13
CA VAL A 100 11.81 11.07 -3.44
C VAL A 100 11.10 11.18 -4.78
N LEU A 101 10.74 10.04 -5.36
CA LEU A 101 10.01 9.96 -6.63
C LEU A 101 8.50 10.06 -6.40
N GLY A 102 7.77 10.47 -7.42
CA GLY A 102 6.32 10.31 -7.52
C GLY A 102 5.91 8.85 -7.69
N PHE A 103 4.60 8.61 -7.70
CA PHE A 103 4.01 7.28 -7.88
C PHE A 103 3.21 7.22 -9.18
N ASP A 104 3.19 6.01 -9.75
CA ASP A 104 2.37 5.63 -10.88
C ASP A 104 1.43 4.48 -10.48
N PRO A 105 0.25 4.79 -9.90
CA PRO A 105 -0.72 3.79 -9.52
C PRO A 105 -1.60 3.40 -10.71
N GLU A 106 -1.63 2.10 -11.03
CA GLU A 106 -2.44 1.54 -12.10
C GLU A 106 -3.44 0.52 -11.55
N MET A 107 -4.71 0.73 -11.89
CA MET A 107 -5.81 -0.17 -11.57
C MET A 107 -5.86 -1.31 -12.57
N VAL A 108 -5.86 -2.56 -12.07
CA VAL A 108 -5.96 -3.75 -12.92
C VAL A 108 -7.20 -4.55 -12.54
N GLU A 109 -8.15 -4.66 -13.46
CA GLU A 109 -9.36 -5.45 -13.29
C GLU A 109 -9.12 -6.90 -13.71
N THR A 110 -9.13 -7.84 -12.76
CA THR A 110 -9.07 -9.28 -13.03
C THR A 110 -10.43 -9.88 -13.35
N PHE A 111 -11.50 -9.16 -13.05
CA PHE A 111 -12.88 -9.44 -13.41
C PHE A 111 -13.50 -8.21 -14.06
N ARG A 112 -14.26 -8.37 -15.12
CA ARG A 112 -14.93 -7.24 -15.76
C ARG A 112 -15.93 -6.59 -14.79
N ALA A 113 -15.83 -5.30 -14.59
CA ALA A 113 -16.72 -4.55 -13.70
C ALA A 113 -18.22 -4.72 -14.04
N SER A 114 -18.57 -4.89 -15.33
CA SER A 114 -19.92 -5.18 -15.78
C SER A 114 -20.46 -6.52 -15.26
N ASP A 115 -19.62 -7.56 -15.30
CA ASP A 115 -19.99 -8.92 -14.91
C ASP A 115 -20.11 -9.03 -13.40
N VAL A 116 -19.19 -8.39 -12.68
CA VAL A 116 -19.23 -8.24 -11.22
C VAL A 116 -20.51 -7.54 -10.79
N ARG A 117 -20.85 -6.40 -11.40
CA ARG A 117 -22.07 -5.65 -11.13
C ARG A 117 -23.32 -6.51 -11.37
N LYS A 118 -23.40 -7.20 -12.50
CA LYS A 118 -24.52 -8.06 -12.86
C LYS A 118 -24.69 -9.20 -11.85
N SER A 119 -23.60 -9.85 -11.45
CA SER A 119 -23.62 -10.91 -10.44
C SER A 119 -24.18 -10.41 -9.11
N VAL A 120 -23.71 -9.27 -8.62
CA VAL A 120 -24.21 -8.64 -7.38
C VAL A 120 -25.68 -8.23 -7.54
N ALA A 121 -26.07 -7.65 -8.68
CA ALA A 121 -27.45 -7.24 -8.91
C ALA A 121 -28.42 -8.43 -8.88
N LEU A 122 -28.06 -9.56 -9.49
CA LEU A 122 -28.86 -10.80 -9.44
C LEU A 122 -28.94 -11.35 -8.00
N GLU A 123 -27.83 -11.41 -7.28
CA GLU A 123 -27.80 -11.88 -5.90
C GLU A 123 -28.70 -11.02 -4.98
N GLN A 124 -28.59 -9.69 -5.09
CA GLN A 124 -29.41 -8.78 -4.27
C GLN A 124 -30.89 -8.81 -4.64
N ALA A 125 -31.20 -9.04 -5.91
CA ALA A 125 -32.58 -9.29 -6.39
C ALA A 125 -33.11 -10.69 -6.03
N LYS A 126 -32.24 -11.59 -5.51
CA LYS A 126 -32.56 -13.02 -5.29
C LYS A 126 -33.07 -13.68 -6.57
N ALA A 127 -32.44 -13.36 -7.69
CA ALA A 127 -32.76 -13.88 -9.01
C ALA A 127 -31.63 -14.81 -9.50
N ILE A 128 -32.03 -15.87 -10.23
CA ILE A 128 -31.09 -16.85 -10.77
C ILE A 128 -30.41 -16.28 -12.04
N ASP A 129 -31.19 -15.57 -12.84
CA ASP A 129 -30.79 -14.96 -14.08
C ASP A 129 -31.59 -13.67 -14.36
N GLU A 130 -31.31 -13.01 -15.49
CA GLU A 130 -32.01 -11.78 -15.87
C GLU A 130 -33.53 -12.05 -16.15
N GLN A 131 -33.88 -13.21 -16.71
CA GLN A 131 -35.29 -13.52 -16.97
C GLN A 131 -36.06 -13.66 -15.66
N ASP A 132 -35.49 -14.32 -14.67
CA ASP A 132 -36.07 -14.42 -13.33
C ASP A 132 -36.09 -13.03 -12.64
N ALA A 133 -35.09 -12.19 -12.83
CA ALA A 133 -35.10 -10.83 -12.29
C ALA A 133 -36.24 -9.98 -12.83
N PHE A 134 -36.59 -10.12 -14.11
CA PHE A 134 -37.69 -9.40 -14.75
C PHE A 134 -39.08 -10.10 -14.60
N SER A 135 -39.13 -11.27 -14.00
CA SER A 135 -40.39 -12.01 -13.79
C SER A 135 -41.26 -11.48 -12.63
N ASP A 136 -40.63 -10.78 -11.68
CA ASP A 136 -41.27 -10.20 -10.49
C ASP A 136 -40.91 -8.71 -10.37
N PRO A 137 -41.88 -7.78 -10.28
CA PRO A 137 -41.66 -6.36 -10.16
C PRO A 137 -40.76 -5.94 -8.97
N LYS A 138 -40.75 -6.73 -7.89
CA LYS A 138 -39.86 -6.46 -6.74
C LYS A 138 -38.42 -6.84 -7.04
N LYS A 139 -38.19 -7.97 -7.69
CA LYS A 139 -36.86 -8.39 -8.15
C LYS A 139 -36.32 -7.42 -9.19
N GLU A 140 -37.16 -7.06 -10.18
CA GLU A 140 -36.81 -6.09 -11.23
C GLU A 140 -36.35 -4.76 -10.66
N LYS A 141 -37.10 -4.18 -9.73
CA LYS A 141 -36.73 -2.92 -9.08
C LYS A 141 -35.38 -3.00 -8.40
N VAL A 142 -35.08 -4.09 -7.69
CA VAL A 142 -33.78 -4.27 -7.02
C VAL A 142 -32.67 -4.47 -8.04
N PHE A 143 -32.89 -5.34 -9.04
CA PHE A 143 -31.93 -5.60 -10.11
C PHE A 143 -31.53 -4.30 -10.84
N LEU A 144 -32.52 -3.53 -11.31
CA LEU A 144 -32.27 -2.26 -12.00
C LEU A 144 -31.56 -1.24 -11.13
N LYS A 145 -31.89 -1.17 -9.81
CA LYS A 145 -31.17 -0.31 -8.86
C LYS A 145 -29.68 -0.63 -8.83
N PHE A 146 -29.30 -1.89 -8.74
CA PHE A 146 -27.91 -2.31 -8.65
C PHE A 146 -27.19 -2.22 -10.01
N MET A 147 -27.91 -2.33 -11.11
CA MET A 147 -27.36 -2.10 -12.45
C MET A 147 -27.09 -0.62 -12.76
N ASP A 148 -27.81 0.28 -12.12
CA ASP A 148 -27.62 1.74 -12.27
C ASP A 148 -26.35 2.22 -11.56
N LYS A 149 -25.37 2.68 -12.35
CA LYS A 149 -24.08 3.15 -11.84
C LYS A 149 -24.20 4.40 -10.97
N ALA A 150 -25.25 5.21 -11.18
CA ALA A 150 -25.48 6.43 -10.41
C ALA A 150 -26.06 6.13 -9.01
N GLN A 151 -26.89 5.08 -8.89
CA GLN A 151 -27.48 4.68 -7.61
C GLN A 151 -26.55 3.81 -6.77
N VAL A 152 -25.81 2.91 -7.40
CA VAL A 152 -24.86 2.04 -6.70
C VAL A 152 -23.52 2.07 -7.45
N PRO A 153 -22.54 2.88 -6.99
CA PRO A 153 -21.21 2.92 -7.60
C PRO A 153 -20.44 1.61 -7.37
N MET A 154 -19.30 1.42 -8.03
CA MET A 154 -18.46 0.24 -7.80
C MET A 154 -17.86 0.26 -6.39
N ALA A 155 -17.20 1.33 -6.00
CA ALA A 155 -16.75 1.55 -4.62
C ALA A 155 -17.83 2.23 -3.80
N GLY A 156 -18.00 1.85 -2.54
CA GLY A 156 -18.91 2.56 -1.62
C GLY A 156 -18.45 3.99 -1.35
N VAL A 157 -19.34 4.83 -0.88
CA VAL A 157 -19.10 6.25 -0.62
C VAL A 157 -19.23 6.53 0.88
N ARG A 158 -18.25 7.20 1.46
CA ARG A 158 -18.33 7.73 2.82
C ARG A 158 -18.70 9.21 2.76
N HIS A 159 -19.69 9.61 3.53
CA HIS A 159 -20.16 10.98 3.61
C HIS A 159 -19.53 11.72 4.82
N ASP A 160 -19.62 13.05 4.82
CA ASP A 160 -19.04 13.91 5.86
C ASP A 160 -19.65 13.68 7.26
N ASP A 161 -20.89 13.14 7.31
CA ASP A 161 -21.59 12.75 8.54
C ASP A 161 -21.17 11.36 9.07
N ASN A 162 -20.12 10.75 8.49
CA ASN A 162 -19.66 9.39 8.75
C ASN A 162 -20.62 8.27 8.30
N SER A 163 -21.72 8.57 7.64
CA SER A 163 -22.54 7.55 6.99
C SER A 163 -21.79 6.90 5.82
N TYR A 164 -22.18 5.68 5.46
CA TYR A 164 -21.53 4.92 4.43
C TYR A 164 -22.54 4.23 3.51
N ASP A 165 -22.54 4.64 2.24
CA ASP A 165 -23.30 3.99 1.19
C ASP A 165 -22.45 2.88 0.55
N ARG A 166 -22.96 1.65 0.60
CA ARG A 166 -22.26 0.49 0.05
C ARG A 166 -22.24 0.52 -1.47
N GLY A 167 -21.05 0.27 -2.03
CA GLY A 167 -20.85 0.04 -3.46
C GLY A 167 -20.92 -1.45 -3.84
N ILE A 168 -20.82 -1.74 -5.12
CA ILE A 168 -20.86 -3.11 -5.65
C ILE A 168 -19.80 -4.00 -5.01
N GLU A 169 -18.56 -3.49 -4.88
CA GLU A 169 -17.45 -4.26 -4.29
C GLU A 169 -17.64 -4.61 -2.81
N ASP A 170 -18.52 -3.90 -2.09
CA ASP A 170 -18.84 -4.21 -0.69
C ASP A 170 -19.78 -5.42 -0.54
N TYR A 171 -20.46 -5.83 -1.61
CA TYR A 171 -21.32 -7.00 -1.66
C TYR A 171 -20.59 -8.26 -2.12
N LEU A 172 -19.36 -8.12 -2.64
CA LEU A 172 -18.58 -9.27 -3.07
C LEU A 172 -18.15 -10.12 -1.88
N PRO A 173 -18.33 -11.45 -1.95
CA PRO A 173 -17.80 -12.35 -0.95
C PRO A 173 -16.25 -12.30 -0.94
N MET A 174 -15.64 -12.56 0.21
CA MET A 174 -14.18 -12.64 0.31
C MET A 174 -13.58 -13.66 -0.67
N SER A 175 -14.29 -14.78 -0.87
CA SER A 175 -13.91 -15.85 -1.80
C SER A 175 -13.86 -15.45 -3.28
N GLN A 176 -14.41 -14.28 -3.67
CA GLN A 176 -14.33 -13.78 -5.05
C GLN A 176 -12.89 -13.67 -5.54
N TYR A 177 -11.99 -13.20 -4.67
CA TYR A 177 -10.58 -13.02 -4.98
C TYR A 177 -9.69 -14.20 -4.54
N ASP A 178 -10.26 -15.19 -3.86
CA ASP A 178 -9.54 -16.40 -3.43
C ASP A 178 -9.53 -17.50 -4.51
N GLN A 179 -10.04 -17.18 -5.72
CA GLN A 179 -10.10 -18.11 -6.83
C GLN A 179 -8.75 -18.21 -7.54
N HIS A 180 -8.40 -19.42 -7.96
CA HIS A 180 -7.20 -19.70 -8.74
C HIS A 180 -7.14 -18.87 -10.05
N GLN A 181 -8.32 -18.62 -10.68
CA GLN A 181 -8.42 -17.80 -11.88
C GLN A 181 -7.96 -16.37 -11.64
N HIS A 182 -8.34 -15.76 -10.50
CA HIS A 182 -7.88 -14.44 -10.11
C HIS A 182 -6.36 -14.41 -10.00
N ARG A 183 -5.77 -15.33 -9.23
CA ARG A 183 -4.32 -15.40 -9.04
C ARG A 183 -3.56 -15.63 -10.34
N LYS A 184 -4.09 -16.44 -11.26
CA LYS A 184 -3.51 -16.60 -12.60
C LYS A 184 -3.56 -15.31 -13.41
N ALA A 185 -4.67 -14.56 -13.34
CA ALA A 185 -4.78 -13.27 -14.04
C ALA A 185 -3.77 -12.25 -13.49
N VAL A 186 -3.60 -12.18 -12.17
CA VAL A 186 -2.57 -11.34 -11.54
C VAL A 186 -1.17 -11.75 -11.97
N ALA A 187 -0.85 -13.05 -11.93
CA ALA A 187 0.46 -13.53 -12.34
C ALA A 187 0.74 -13.25 -13.83
N ALA A 188 -0.26 -13.43 -14.69
CA ALA A 188 -0.15 -13.11 -16.11
C ALA A 188 0.13 -11.63 -16.35
N ASP A 189 -0.58 -10.73 -15.67
CA ASP A 189 -0.35 -9.29 -15.75
C ASP A 189 1.05 -8.90 -15.28
N ILE A 190 1.54 -9.49 -14.18
CA ILE A 190 2.90 -9.25 -13.68
C ILE A 190 3.93 -9.66 -14.74
N ILE A 191 3.77 -10.82 -15.37
CA ILE A 191 4.71 -11.33 -16.37
C ILE A 191 4.66 -10.52 -17.67
N GLU A 192 3.47 -10.17 -18.13
CA GLU A 192 3.30 -9.35 -19.34
C GLU A 192 4.02 -8.00 -19.24
N ASN A 193 3.98 -7.40 -18.04
CA ASN A 193 4.58 -6.11 -17.78
C ASN A 193 6.00 -6.19 -17.18
N TRP A 194 6.52 -7.38 -16.91
CA TRP A 194 7.78 -7.58 -16.17
C TRP A 194 8.96 -6.86 -16.80
N GLY A 195 9.18 -7.09 -18.11
CA GLY A 195 10.32 -6.50 -18.81
C GLY A 195 10.36 -4.98 -18.74
N HIS A 196 9.20 -4.35 -18.85
CA HIS A 196 9.09 -2.89 -18.79
C HIS A 196 9.24 -2.37 -17.35
N LEU A 197 8.50 -2.92 -16.39
CA LEU A 197 8.45 -2.42 -15.01
C LEU A 197 9.72 -2.75 -14.21
N SER A 198 10.35 -3.89 -14.46
CA SER A 198 11.63 -4.26 -13.83
C SER A 198 12.86 -3.72 -14.57
N ARG A 199 12.66 -3.08 -15.75
CA ARG A 199 13.77 -2.72 -16.64
C ARG A 199 14.68 -3.93 -16.93
N ASN A 200 14.06 -5.01 -17.43
CA ASN A 200 14.73 -6.29 -17.69
C ASN A 200 15.48 -6.82 -16.46
N SER A 201 14.77 -6.96 -15.35
CA SER A 201 15.29 -7.45 -14.07
C SER A 201 16.42 -6.60 -13.45
N THR A 202 16.53 -5.33 -13.82
CA THR A 202 17.41 -4.39 -13.11
C THR A 202 16.82 -4.04 -11.75
N PHE A 203 15.49 -3.97 -11.63
CA PHE A 203 14.76 -3.62 -10.42
C PHE A 203 13.94 -4.79 -9.91
N HIS A 204 13.83 -4.85 -8.60
CA HIS A 204 13.00 -5.81 -7.88
C HIS A 204 11.55 -5.35 -7.78
N ALA A 205 10.68 -6.32 -7.50
CA ALA A 205 9.28 -6.06 -7.18
C ALA A 205 8.84 -6.77 -5.89
N ILE A 206 7.79 -6.24 -5.26
CA ILE A 206 7.09 -6.88 -4.15
C ILE A 206 5.64 -7.15 -4.56
N LEU A 207 5.15 -8.38 -4.33
CA LEU A 207 3.73 -8.73 -4.40
C LEU A 207 3.19 -8.89 -2.97
N ALA A 208 2.30 -7.99 -2.56
CA ALA A 208 1.63 -8.06 -1.28
C ALA A 208 0.28 -8.77 -1.41
N THR A 209 0.10 -9.86 -0.67
CA THR A 209 -1.11 -10.70 -0.69
C THR A 209 -1.95 -10.49 0.57
N HIS A 210 -3.20 -10.92 0.52
CA HIS A 210 -4.12 -10.78 1.64
C HIS A 210 -3.84 -11.77 2.78
N SER A 211 -3.37 -12.97 2.46
CA SER A 211 -3.17 -14.05 3.43
C SER A 211 -1.92 -14.90 3.12
N ILE A 212 -1.47 -15.67 4.11
CA ILE A 212 -0.36 -16.61 3.94
C ILE A 212 -0.69 -17.73 2.95
N PRO A 213 -1.88 -18.37 2.97
CA PRO A 213 -2.23 -19.35 1.94
C PRO A 213 -2.16 -18.80 0.53
N GLU A 214 -2.62 -17.56 0.30
CA GLU A 214 -2.49 -16.92 -1.01
C GLU A 214 -1.03 -16.67 -1.40
N ALA A 215 -0.19 -16.24 -0.45
CA ALA A 215 1.24 -16.05 -0.70
C ALA A 215 1.92 -17.35 -1.15
N ILE A 216 1.58 -18.49 -0.52
CA ILE A 216 2.09 -19.80 -0.88
C ILE A 216 1.60 -20.22 -2.29
N GLU A 217 0.31 -19.97 -2.60
CA GLU A 217 -0.22 -20.31 -3.93
C GLU A 217 0.40 -19.44 -5.04
N TYR A 218 0.59 -18.14 -4.81
CA TYR A 218 1.33 -17.28 -5.74
C TYR A 218 2.77 -17.75 -5.91
N PHE A 219 3.45 -18.10 -4.83
CA PHE A 219 4.80 -18.66 -4.91
C PHE A 219 4.85 -19.90 -5.80
N ARG A 220 3.91 -20.84 -5.64
CA ARG A 220 3.82 -22.04 -6.48
C ARG A 220 3.52 -21.70 -7.93
N ILE A 221 2.59 -20.76 -8.20
CA ILE A 221 2.28 -20.32 -9.57
C ILE A 221 3.54 -19.79 -10.27
N PHE A 222 4.31 -18.92 -9.61
CA PHE A 222 5.52 -18.35 -10.23
C PHE A 222 6.63 -19.39 -10.38
N ARG A 223 6.91 -20.20 -9.35
CA ARG A 223 7.93 -21.24 -9.40
C ARG A 223 7.67 -22.24 -10.53
N ASP A 224 6.42 -22.70 -10.66
CA ASP A 224 6.09 -23.80 -11.57
C ASP A 224 5.88 -23.34 -13.00
N ASN A 225 5.39 -22.10 -13.23
CA ASN A 225 5.08 -21.61 -14.57
C ASN A 225 6.09 -20.60 -15.12
N TYR A 226 6.88 -19.94 -14.26
CA TYR A 226 7.80 -18.86 -14.64
C TYR A 226 9.19 -19.03 -14.00
N PRO A 227 9.87 -20.17 -14.23
CA PRO A 227 11.13 -20.52 -13.57
C PRO A 227 12.32 -19.62 -13.95
N HIS A 228 12.14 -18.72 -14.92
CA HIS A 228 13.14 -17.73 -15.30
C HIS A 228 13.19 -16.53 -14.34
N LEU A 229 12.22 -16.39 -13.43
CA LEU A 229 12.23 -15.37 -12.39
C LEU A 229 12.67 -15.98 -11.06
N ASN A 230 13.57 -15.30 -10.38
CA ASN A 230 13.99 -15.63 -9.03
C ASN A 230 12.94 -15.15 -8.03
N VAL A 231 11.97 -16.02 -7.71
CA VAL A 231 10.83 -15.69 -6.84
C VAL A 231 10.98 -16.36 -5.48
N THR A 232 10.67 -15.63 -4.43
CA THR A 232 10.58 -16.17 -3.07
C THR A 232 9.43 -15.54 -2.30
N ALA A 233 9.09 -16.10 -1.16
CA ALA A 233 8.06 -15.56 -0.27
C ALA A 233 8.60 -15.32 1.14
N LEU A 234 8.04 -14.33 1.83
CA LEU A 234 8.39 -14.03 3.21
C LEU A 234 7.13 -13.76 4.03
N PHE A 235 6.86 -14.63 4.99
CA PHE A 235 5.76 -14.50 5.94
C PHE A 235 6.16 -15.08 7.29
N ASP A 236 5.42 -14.73 8.35
CA ASP A 236 5.60 -15.30 9.68
C ASP A 236 4.52 -16.36 9.92
N PRO A 237 4.86 -17.64 10.02
CA PRO A 237 3.88 -18.71 10.20
C PRO A 237 3.12 -18.62 11.52
N ASN A 238 3.64 -17.87 12.51
CA ASN A 238 2.99 -17.70 13.81
C ASN A 238 1.88 -16.65 13.80
N ILE A 239 1.73 -15.89 12.70
CA ILE A 239 0.64 -14.96 12.55
C ILE A 239 -0.61 -15.74 12.19
N ASP A 240 -1.69 -15.55 12.96
CA ASP A 240 -3.00 -16.13 12.72
C ASP A 240 -3.07 -17.65 12.99
N ASN A 241 -3.01 -18.01 14.28
CA ASN A 241 -2.93 -19.38 14.81
C ASN A 241 -4.31 -20.09 14.87
N THR A 242 -4.94 -20.40 13.75
CA THR A 242 -6.03 -21.38 13.69
C THR A 242 -5.47 -22.75 13.35
N GLY A 243 -5.58 -23.72 14.26
CA GLY A 243 -4.81 -24.99 14.31
C GLY A 243 -4.61 -25.76 13.00
N GLU A 244 -5.65 -26.02 12.19
CA GLU A 244 -5.49 -26.76 10.92
C GLU A 244 -4.74 -25.98 9.84
N GLN A 245 -4.83 -24.66 9.84
CA GLN A 245 -4.11 -23.80 8.88
C GLN A 245 -2.63 -23.64 9.25
N GLN A 246 -2.23 -23.91 10.48
CA GLN A 246 -0.84 -23.76 10.91
C GLN A 246 0.09 -24.76 10.23
N LEU A 247 -0.28 -26.04 10.16
CA LEU A 247 0.53 -27.07 9.48
C LEU A 247 0.74 -26.70 7.99
N ALA A 248 -0.31 -26.26 7.29
CA ALA A 248 -0.20 -25.85 5.91
C ALA A 248 0.71 -24.61 5.71
N LYS A 249 0.73 -23.69 6.67
CA LYS A 249 1.63 -22.53 6.68
C LYS A 249 3.09 -22.93 6.92
N GLU A 250 3.33 -23.88 7.84
CA GLU A 250 4.66 -24.40 8.13
C GLU A 250 5.21 -25.20 6.94
N ASP A 251 4.40 -26.07 6.34
CA ASP A 251 4.77 -26.83 5.13
C ASP A 251 5.08 -25.89 3.97
N GLY A 252 4.25 -24.86 3.77
CA GLY A 252 4.49 -23.85 2.75
C GLY A 252 5.79 -23.04 3.00
N LEU A 253 6.12 -22.74 4.25
CA LEU A 253 7.38 -22.06 4.56
C LEU A 253 8.59 -23.00 4.33
N ILE A 254 8.49 -24.29 4.64
CA ILE A 254 9.52 -25.27 4.32
C ILE A 254 9.76 -25.32 2.83
N GLU A 255 8.70 -25.40 2.02
CA GLU A 255 8.77 -25.39 0.55
C GLU A 255 9.49 -24.14 0.01
N VAL A 256 9.17 -22.96 0.55
CA VAL A 256 9.84 -21.70 0.19
C VAL A 256 11.32 -21.72 0.57
N LEU A 257 11.67 -22.21 1.79
CA LEU A 257 13.05 -22.30 2.25
C LEU A 257 13.87 -23.26 1.41
N GLU A 258 13.34 -24.43 1.06
CA GLU A 258 14.01 -25.42 0.20
C GLU A 258 14.29 -24.85 -1.17
N HIS A 259 13.32 -24.19 -1.78
CA HIS A 259 13.48 -23.55 -3.08
C HIS A 259 14.52 -22.41 -3.04
N TYR A 260 14.47 -21.56 -2.01
CA TYR A 260 15.43 -20.48 -1.81
C TYR A 260 16.85 -21.02 -1.63
N ASN A 261 17.00 -22.08 -0.82
CA ASN A 261 18.29 -22.73 -0.56
C ASN A 261 18.88 -23.31 -1.84
N ALA A 262 18.06 -23.97 -2.66
CA ALA A 262 18.49 -24.52 -3.93
C ALA A 262 18.89 -23.42 -4.95
N MET A 263 18.12 -22.32 -4.99
CA MET A 263 18.35 -21.20 -5.90
C MET A 263 19.66 -20.46 -5.59
N PHE A 264 19.96 -20.25 -4.32
CA PHE A 264 21.07 -19.38 -3.90
C PHE A 264 22.20 -20.08 -3.13
N ASP A 265 22.24 -21.40 -3.15
CA ASP A 265 23.21 -22.21 -2.40
C ASP A 265 23.26 -21.81 -0.93
N ARG A 266 22.10 -21.92 -0.24
CA ARG A 266 21.91 -21.61 1.17
C ARG A 266 21.39 -22.84 1.90
N ASN A 267 21.31 -22.75 3.24
CA ASN A 267 20.86 -23.84 4.11
C ASN A 267 19.95 -23.35 5.23
N PHE A 268 19.06 -22.41 4.92
CA PHE A 268 18.09 -21.91 5.89
C PHE A 268 17.06 -22.97 6.25
N THR A 269 16.64 -22.95 7.51
CA THR A 269 15.62 -23.84 8.09
C THR A 269 14.65 -23.02 8.94
N MET A 270 13.56 -23.62 9.39
CA MET A 270 12.59 -22.96 10.28
C MET A 270 13.25 -22.28 11.49
N PRO A 271 14.17 -22.92 12.24
CA PRO A 271 14.89 -22.26 13.33
C PRO A 271 15.74 -21.06 12.93
N THR A 272 16.19 -21.01 11.66
CA THR A 272 17.01 -19.92 11.13
C THR A 272 16.21 -18.89 10.32
N HIS A 273 14.88 -18.88 10.41
CA HIS A 273 14.00 -17.97 9.68
C HIS A 273 14.38 -16.48 9.82
N ALA A 274 14.85 -16.07 11.02
CA ALA A 274 15.33 -14.71 11.24
C ALA A 274 16.59 -14.39 10.40
N ALA A 275 17.45 -15.37 10.12
CA ALA A 275 18.60 -15.19 9.23
C ALA A 275 18.17 -15.17 7.77
N PHE A 276 17.24 -16.02 7.35
CA PHE A 276 16.60 -15.99 6.04
C PHE A 276 16.00 -14.62 5.73
N LYS A 277 15.22 -14.04 6.65
CA LYS A 277 14.67 -12.69 6.51
C LYS A 277 15.75 -11.62 6.30
N ARG A 278 16.86 -11.70 7.04
CA ARG A 278 17.98 -10.77 6.89
C ARG A 278 18.69 -10.93 5.54
N ASP A 279 18.84 -12.16 5.06
CA ASP A 279 19.45 -12.46 3.76
C ASP A 279 18.61 -11.88 2.62
N ILE A 280 17.28 -12.11 2.62
CA ILE A 280 16.34 -11.49 1.67
C ILE A 280 16.48 -9.96 1.68
N ALA A 281 16.44 -9.35 2.85
CA ALA A 281 16.51 -7.90 2.98
C ALA A 281 17.86 -7.33 2.45
N ALA A 282 18.97 -8.00 2.74
CA ALA A 282 20.29 -7.59 2.27
C ALA A 282 20.40 -7.75 0.75
N ARG A 283 19.89 -8.84 0.18
CA ARG A 283 19.89 -9.14 -1.25
C ARG A 283 19.04 -8.14 -2.03
N LEU A 284 17.80 -7.88 -1.62
CA LEU A 284 16.92 -6.88 -2.23
C LEU A 284 17.44 -5.44 -2.11
N ALA A 285 18.21 -5.14 -1.09
CA ALA A 285 18.78 -3.79 -0.89
C ALA A 285 20.18 -3.65 -1.47
N HIS A 286 20.76 -4.69 -2.07
CA HIS A 286 22.15 -4.77 -2.51
C HIS A 286 23.12 -4.29 -1.43
N LYS A 287 22.89 -4.74 -0.18
CA LYS A 287 23.76 -4.50 0.98
C LYS A 287 24.69 -5.70 1.21
N ALA A 288 25.74 -5.50 1.98
CA ALA A 288 26.70 -6.56 2.27
C ALA A 288 25.98 -7.87 2.72
N PRO A 289 26.33 -9.03 2.16
CA PRO A 289 27.44 -9.31 1.24
C PRO A 289 27.15 -9.05 -0.26
N TYR A 290 25.97 -8.59 -0.64
CA TYR A 290 25.48 -8.43 -2.02
C TYR A 290 25.75 -7.06 -2.65
N ASN A 291 26.71 -6.31 -2.11
CA ASN A 291 27.12 -5.00 -2.62
C ASN A 291 28.43 -5.05 -3.42
N THR A 292 28.78 -6.23 -3.94
CA THR A 292 30.01 -6.44 -4.71
C THR A 292 29.76 -6.30 -6.20
N PRO A 293 30.77 -5.92 -7.02
CA PRO A 293 30.64 -5.89 -8.48
C PRO A 293 30.39 -7.25 -9.11
N THR A 294 30.61 -8.34 -8.37
CA THR A 294 30.37 -9.72 -8.80
C THR A 294 28.93 -10.17 -8.55
N PHE A 295 28.10 -9.38 -7.90
CA PHE A 295 26.70 -9.68 -7.69
C PHE A 295 25.94 -9.54 -9.01
N THR A 296 25.45 -10.66 -9.56
CA THR A 296 24.82 -10.74 -10.86
C THR A 296 23.30 -10.83 -10.76
N ASN A 297 22.60 -10.64 -11.89
CA ASN A 297 21.16 -10.77 -11.94
C ASN A 297 20.67 -12.17 -11.51
N ASP A 298 21.44 -13.22 -11.77
CA ASP A 298 21.09 -14.59 -11.37
C ASP A 298 21.12 -14.78 -9.83
N GLU A 299 21.80 -13.90 -9.12
CA GLU A 299 21.87 -13.90 -7.67
C GLU A 299 20.84 -12.96 -7.02
N GLN A 300 20.08 -12.22 -7.81
CA GLN A 300 19.05 -11.31 -7.33
C GLN A 300 17.73 -12.03 -7.06
N ILE A 301 16.90 -11.46 -6.18
CA ILE A 301 15.48 -11.79 -6.08
C ILE A 301 14.76 -10.86 -7.03
N ASP A 302 14.06 -11.39 -8.02
CA ASP A 302 13.23 -10.60 -8.92
C ASP A 302 11.93 -10.17 -8.23
N LEU A 303 11.18 -11.13 -7.69
CA LEU A 303 9.89 -10.90 -7.07
C LEU A 303 9.86 -11.49 -5.65
N LEU A 304 9.59 -10.63 -4.67
CA LEU A 304 9.31 -11.04 -3.29
C LEU A 304 7.81 -11.03 -3.01
N ILE A 305 7.26 -12.17 -2.61
CA ILE A 305 5.85 -12.30 -2.20
C ILE A 305 5.76 -12.15 -0.68
N VAL A 306 4.87 -11.26 -0.21
CA VAL A 306 4.71 -10.97 1.23
C VAL A 306 3.23 -10.86 1.60
N VAL A 307 2.93 -11.00 2.89
CA VAL A 307 1.60 -10.65 3.43
C VAL A 307 1.61 -9.22 3.98
N ASP A 308 2.39 -8.94 5.01
CA ASP A 308 2.53 -7.61 5.61
C ASP A 308 4.00 -7.19 5.78
N GLN A 309 4.91 -8.14 5.73
CA GLN A 309 6.34 -7.91 5.93
C GLN A 309 6.92 -7.07 4.78
N MET A 310 7.96 -6.32 5.05
CA MET A 310 8.65 -5.43 4.10
C MET A 310 7.81 -4.25 3.54
N LEU A 311 6.48 -4.22 3.75
CA LEU A 311 5.64 -3.06 3.39
C LEU A 311 5.92 -1.86 4.29
N THR A 312 6.46 -2.10 5.48
CA THR A 312 6.92 -1.08 6.41
C THR A 312 8.36 -1.36 6.85
N GLY A 313 9.16 -0.30 7.02
CA GLY A 313 10.52 -0.41 7.56
C GLY A 313 11.59 -0.99 6.61
N PHE A 314 11.25 -1.38 5.38
CA PHE A 314 12.21 -1.79 4.36
C PHE A 314 12.62 -0.61 3.48
N ASP A 315 13.90 -0.51 3.16
CA ASP A 315 14.46 0.58 2.36
C ASP A 315 15.43 0.06 1.30
N SER A 316 15.05 0.23 0.02
CA SER A 316 15.88 -0.12 -1.13
C SER A 316 15.59 0.80 -2.31
N LYS A 317 16.63 1.36 -2.91
CA LYS A 317 16.52 2.09 -4.17
C LYS A 317 16.28 1.17 -5.38
N TRP A 318 16.54 -0.12 -5.23
CA TRP A 318 16.38 -1.14 -6.26
C TRP A 318 14.96 -1.67 -6.37
N LEU A 319 14.08 -1.34 -5.41
CA LEU A 319 12.66 -1.70 -5.46
C LEU A 319 11.90 -0.66 -6.29
N ASN A 320 11.38 -1.06 -7.45
CA ASN A 320 10.64 -0.19 -8.36
C ASN A 320 9.13 -0.43 -8.33
N THR A 321 8.70 -1.68 -8.24
CA THR A 321 7.29 -2.03 -8.44
C THR A 321 6.68 -2.69 -7.19
N LEU A 322 5.49 -2.24 -6.83
CA LEU A 322 4.65 -2.84 -5.80
C LEU A 322 3.35 -3.34 -6.43
N TYR A 323 3.12 -4.63 -6.37
CA TYR A 323 1.87 -5.29 -6.74
C TYR A 323 1.03 -5.53 -5.49
N LEU A 324 -0.23 -5.10 -5.49
CA LEU A 324 -1.14 -5.20 -4.34
C LEU A 324 -2.33 -6.08 -4.68
N ASP A 325 -2.31 -7.32 -4.20
CA ASP A 325 -3.50 -8.18 -4.14
C ASP A 325 -4.09 -8.18 -2.74
N LYS A 326 -4.19 -6.98 -2.17
CA LYS A 326 -4.87 -6.72 -0.89
C LYS A 326 -5.39 -5.30 -0.86
N VAL A 327 -6.45 -5.08 -0.08
CA VAL A 327 -6.99 -3.75 0.16
C VAL A 327 -6.31 -3.12 1.36
N ILE A 328 -5.70 -1.96 1.17
CA ILE A 328 -5.09 -1.15 2.22
C ILE A 328 -5.70 0.25 2.22
N ALA A 329 -5.54 0.99 3.30
CA ALA A 329 -6.13 2.32 3.45
C ALA A 329 -5.22 3.25 4.26
N TYR A 330 -5.41 4.55 4.08
CA TYR A 330 -4.78 5.64 4.85
C TYR A 330 -3.24 5.53 4.91
N GLU A 331 -2.69 5.52 6.12
CA GLU A 331 -1.25 5.46 6.38
C GLU A 331 -0.56 4.28 5.72
N ASN A 332 -1.24 3.13 5.62
CA ASN A 332 -0.68 1.93 5.01
C ASN A 332 -0.43 2.09 3.51
N ILE A 333 -1.24 2.92 2.81
CA ILE A 333 -1.02 3.24 1.40
C ILE A 333 0.28 4.02 1.24
N ILE A 334 0.43 5.12 1.97
CA ILE A 334 1.62 5.97 1.88
C ILE A 334 2.88 5.19 2.25
N GLN A 335 2.80 4.37 3.31
CA GLN A 335 3.94 3.56 3.77
C GLN A 335 4.33 2.49 2.75
N ALA A 336 3.36 1.78 2.17
CA ALA A 336 3.61 0.76 1.15
C ALA A 336 4.16 1.38 -0.14
N PHE A 337 3.53 2.45 -0.64
CA PHE A 337 3.96 3.14 -1.85
C PHE A 337 5.37 3.72 -1.70
N SER A 338 5.69 4.27 -0.53
CA SER A 338 7.02 4.82 -0.23
C SER A 338 8.16 3.79 -0.24
N ARG A 339 7.84 2.50 -0.42
CA ARG A 339 8.89 1.49 -0.68
C ARG A 339 9.47 1.63 -2.07
N THR A 340 8.67 2.10 -3.06
CA THR A 340 9.07 2.19 -4.46
C THR A 340 9.66 3.56 -4.86
N ASN A 341 9.55 4.59 -4.04
CA ASN A 341 9.84 5.97 -4.43
C ASN A 341 11.27 6.47 -4.13
N ARG A 342 12.20 5.56 -3.85
CA ARG A 342 13.61 5.95 -3.64
C ARG A 342 14.26 6.36 -4.95
N VAL A 343 14.94 7.51 -4.93
CA VAL A 343 15.68 8.03 -6.09
C VAL A 343 16.81 7.06 -6.48
N PHE A 344 16.89 6.75 -7.76
CA PHE A 344 17.94 5.90 -8.33
C PHE A 344 18.71 6.63 -9.43
N GLY A 345 17.99 7.19 -10.39
CA GLY A 345 18.52 7.85 -11.58
C GLY A 345 17.48 7.90 -12.69
N PRO A 346 17.86 8.30 -13.91
CA PRO A 346 16.93 8.42 -15.04
C PRO A 346 16.19 7.13 -15.40
N GLU A 347 16.77 5.98 -15.07
CA GLU A 347 16.17 4.66 -15.33
C GLU A 347 14.95 4.36 -14.47
N LYS A 348 14.81 5.06 -13.33
CA LYS A 348 13.70 4.96 -12.39
C LYS A 348 13.06 6.32 -12.19
N PRO A 349 12.17 6.76 -13.09
CA PRO A 349 11.54 8.08 -13.02
C PRO A 349 10.46 8.18 -11.93
N PHE A 350 9.83 7.07 -11.54
CA PHE A 350 8.77 6.98 -10.54
C PHE A 350 8.72 5.58 -9.91
N GLY A 351 7.95 5.42 -8.83
CA GLY A 351 7.59 4.14 -8.25
C GLY A 351 6.30 3.62 -8.86
N SER A 352 6.32 2.40 -9.40
CA SER A 352 5.16 1.78 -10.04
C SER A 352 4.32 0.99 -9.05
N ILE A 353 3.01 1.18 -9.08
CA ILE A 353 2.05 0.50 -8.21
C ILE A 353 0.96 -0.13 -9.07
N ARG A 354 0.71 -1.42 -8.90
CA ARG A 354 -0.43 -2.09 -9.56
C ARG A 354 -1.29 -2.76 -8.51
N TYR A 355 -2.63 -2.59 -8.59
CA TYR A 355 -3.55 -3.12 -7.58
C TYR A 355 -4.72 -3.85 -8.23
N TYR A 356 -5.06 -5.02 -7.64
CA TYR A 356 -5.93 -6.01 -8.25
C TYR A 356 -7.21 -6.28 -7.45
N ARG A 357 -7.12 -6.28 -6.11
CA ARG A 357 -8.23 -6.66 -5.21
C ARG A 357 -9.12 -5.47 -4.92
N LYS A 358 -10.43 -5.60 -5.23
CA LYS A 358 -11.42 -4.51 -5.10
C LYS A 358 -10.85 -3.20 -5.67
N PRO A 359 -10.55 -3.16 -6.97
CA PRO A 359 -9.73 -2.11 -7.55
C PRO A 359 -10.37 -0.72 -7.44
N HIS A 360 -11.69 -0.61 -7.53
CA HIS A 360 -12.38 0.67 -7.35
C HIS A 360 -12.37 1.16 -5.89
N THR A 361 -12.53 0.24 -4.93
CA THR A 361 -12.37 0.54 -3.50
C THR A 361 -10.94 0.96 -3.19
N MET A 362 -9.96 0.28 -3.78
CA MET A 362 -8.56 0.63 -3.61
C MET A 362 -8.24 2.01 -4.21
N GLN A 363 -8.78 2.35 -5.40
CA GLN A 363 -8.64 3.69 -5.99
C GLN A 363 -9.18 4.76 -5.04
N ARG A 364 -10.40 4.59 -4.53
CA ARG A 364 -10.98 5.52 -3.56
C ARG A 364 -10.10 5.67 -2.31
N ASN A 365 -9.54 4.57 -1.81
CA ASN A 365 -8.66 4.61 -0.64
C ASN A 365 -7.35 5.35 -0.96
N ILE A 366 -6.81 5.20 -2.17
CA ILE A 366 -5.63 5.95 -2.66
C ILE A 366 -5.95 7.44 -2.68
N ASP A 367 -7.07 7.84 -3.30
CA ASP A 367 -7.48 9.23 -3.38
C ASP A 367 -7.65 9.87 -1.98
N ALA A 368 -8.28 9.14 -1.05
CA ALA A 368 -8.44 9.57 0.34
C ALA A 368 -7.10 9.73 1.07
N ALA A 369 -6.17 8.78 0.88
CA ALA A 369 -4.83 8.85 1.47
C ALA A 369 -4.02 10.02 0.91
N VAL A 370 -4.09 10.24 -0.40
CA VAL A 370 -3.44 11.37 -1.06
C VAL A 370 -3.97 12.69 -0.52
N LYS A 371 -5.30 12.85 -0.47
CA LYS A 371 -5.93 14.06 0.10
C LYS A 371 -5.46 14.32 1.53
N LEU A 372 -5.33 13.27 2.35
CA LEU A 372 -4.98 13.39 3.77
C LEU A 372 -3.49 13.73 3.98
N TYR A 373 -2.59 13.10 3.21
CA TYR A 373 -1.14 13.16 3.45
C TYR A 373 -0.34 14.06 2.50
N SER A 374 -0.95 14.56 1.41
CA SER A 374 -0.29 15.52 0.51
C SER A 374 -0.30 16.95 1.03
N GLY A 375 -1.04 17.22 2.11
CA GLY A 375 -1.36 18.59 2.52
C GLY A 375 -2.32 19.24 1.53
N ASP A 376 -2.36 20.56 1.49
CA ASP A 376 -3.23 21.31 0.56
C ASP A 376 -2.77 21.27 -0.91
N LYS A 377 -1.82 20.38 -1.25
CA LYS A 377 -1.19 20.28 -2.58
C LYS A 377 -1.24 18.85 -3.12
N PRO A 378 -2.41 18.35 -3.57
CA PRO A 378 -2.52 17.00 -4.13
C PRO A 378 -1.79 16.83 -5.48
N PHE A 379 -1.40 17.94 -6.13
CA PHE A 379 -0.71 17.92 -7.41
C PHE A 379 0.76 17.50 -7.25
N GLY A 380 1.20 16.54 -8.06
CA GLY A 380 2.59 16.09 -8.15
C GLY A 380 2.93 14.81 -7.36
N LEU A 381 1.98 14.20 -6.64
CA LEU A 381 2.19 12.88 -6.04
C LEU A 381 2.19 11.78 -7.09
N PHE A 382 1.28 11.86 -8.05
CA PHE A 382 1.15 10.92 -9.14
C PHE A 382 1.84 11.45 -10.41
N VAL A 383 2.32 10.53 -11.21
CA VAL A 383 2.86 10.84 -12.52
C VAL A 383 1.73 11.27 -13.42
N ASP A 384 1.91 12.41 -14.07
CA ASP A 384 0.97 12.91 -15.07
C ASP A 384 1.14 12.10 -16.35
N HIS A 385 0.12 11.36 -16.76
CA HIS A 385 0.09 10.66 -18.03
C HIS A 385 -0.26 11.64 -19.16
N LEU A 386 0.66 11.83 -20.10
CA LEU A 386 0.51 12.76 -21.23
C LEU A 386 -0.79 12.51 -21.99
N ASP A 387 -1.16 11.25 -22.19
CA ASP A 387 -2.37 10.86 -22.92
C ASP A 387 -3.66 11.33 -22.21
N GLU A 388 -3.70 11.24 -20.87
CA GLU A 388 -4.84 11.74 -20.08
C GLU A 388 -4.93 13.26 -20.15
N HIS A 389 -3.81 13.95 -20.05
CA HIS A 389 -3.77 15.41 -20.21
C HIS A 389 -4.19 15.84 -21.60
N LEU A 390 -3.75 15.17 -22.65
CA LEU A 390 -4.18 15.42 -24.02
C LEU A 390 -5.69 15.19 -24.19
N LEU A 391 -6.22 14.13 -23.58
CA LEU A 391 -7.66 13.85 -23.58
C LEU A 391 -8.44 14.97 -22.87
N GLN A 392 -8.00 15.39 -21.69
CA GLN A 392 -8.62 16.49 -20.93
C GLN A 392 -8.55 17.82 -21.71
N ILE A 393 -7.40 18.15 -22.28
CA ILE A 393 -7.22 19.34 -23.13
C ILE A 393 -8.18 19.29 -24.30
N ASN A 394 -8.29 18.17 -25.00
CA ASN A 394 -9.20 18.02 -26.13
C ASN A 394 -10.68 18.14 -25.72
N GLN A 395 -11.06 17.59 -24.56
CA GLN A 395 -12.41 17.76 -23.99
C GLN A 395 -12.70 19.21 -23.65
N CYS A 396 -11.79 19.90 -22.96
CA CYS A 396 -11.92 21.34 -22.67
C CYS A 396 -12.02 22.19 -23.96
N PHE A 397 -11.19 21.85 -24.94
CA PHE A 397 -11.19 22.53 -26.21
C PHE A 397 -12.50 22.31 -26.98
N ALA A 398 -13.09 21.12 -26.92
CA ALA A 398 -14.41 20.84 -27.51
C ALA A 398 -15.53 21.64 -26.82
N VAL A 399 -15.47 21.80 -25.48
CA VAL A 399 -16.41 22.67 -24.75
C VAL A 399 -16.24 24.13 -25.17
N ILE A 400 -15.01 24.65 -25.22
CA ILE A 400 -14.71 25.99 -25.67
C ILE A 400 -15.23 26.22 -27.11
N LYS A 401 -14.92 25.32 -28.04
CA LYS A 401 -15.46 25.39 -29.41
C LYS A 401 -16.99 25.47 -29.45
N ARG A 402 -17.68 24.69 -28.61
CA ARG A 402 -19.15 24.69 -28.54
C ARG A 402 -19.69 26.02 -27.99
N LEU A 403 -19.06 26.57 -26.96
CA LEU A 403 -19.44 27.84 -26.35
C LEU A 403 -19.27 29.02 -27.35
N PHE A 404 -18.25 28.98 -28.19
CA PHE A 404 -17.93 30.04 -29.14
C PHE A 404 -18.45 29.79 -30.57
N ALA A 405 -19.04 28.62 -30.85
CA ALA A 405 -19.56 28.28 -32.18
C ALA A 405 -20.71 29.20 -32.67
N GLY A 406 -21.35 29.94 -31.75
CA GLY A 406 -22.41 30.89 -32.07
C GLY A 406 -22.02 32.37 -31.98
N THR A 407 -20.78 32.70 -31.63
CA THR A 407 -20.40 34.10 -31.30
C THR A 407 -19.22 34.66 -32.09
N VAL A 408 -18.61 33.91 -33.00
CA VAL A 408 -17.41 34.43 -33.70
C VAL A 408 -17.66 34.76 -35.14
N SER A 409 -17.99 35.98 -35.36
CA SER A 409 -17.51 36.74 -36.51
C SER A 409 -16.01 37.01 -36.28
N TYR A 410 -15.17 36.48 -37.13
CA TYR A 410 -13.70 36.49 -37.11
C TYR A 410 -13.06 37.74 -36.49
N THR A 411 -12.54 37.61 -35.26
CA THR A 411 -11.50 38.49 -34.76
C THR A 411 -10.21 37.72 -34.70
N HIS A 412 -9.24 38.09 -35.52
CA HIS A 412 -7.91 37.55 -35.55
C HIS A 412 -7.21 37.76 -34.19
N LEU A 413 -7.00 36.73 -33.43
CA LEU A 413 -5.96 36.71 -32.41
C LEU A 413 -4.60 36.66 -33.12
N ARG A 414 -4.00 37.84 -33.36
CA ARG A 414 -2.58 37.92 -33.71
C ARG A 414 -1.78 37.48 -32.48
N ALA A 415 -1.06 36.37 -32.61
CA ALA A 415 0.01 36.06 -31.69
C ALA A 415 1.04 37.21 -31.74
N HIS A 416 1.26 37.86 -30.63
CA HIS A 416 2.41 38.74 -30.47
C HIS A 416 3.65 37.87 -30.43
N GLU A 417 4.41 37.86 -31.52
CA GLU A 417 5.80 37.42 -31.51
C GLU A 417 6.56 38.35 -30.55
N THR A 418 6.95 37.83 -29.37
CA THR A 418 7.99 38.46 -28.57
C THR A 418 9.33 38.17 -29.24
N LYS A 419 9.86 39.17 -29.95
CA LYS A 419 11.27 39.24 -30.32
C LYS A 419 12.07 39.50 -29.05
N ALA A 420 12.99 38.63 -28.70
CA ALA A 420 14.39 38.83 -28.32
C ALA A 420 14.90 37.60 -27.60
#